data_49a57fcfff7f72631acb1e9d829115e1
#
_entry.id   49a57fcfff7f72631acb1e9d829115e1
#
_cell.length_a   1.000
_cell.length_b   1.000
_cell.length_c   1.000
_cell.angle_alpha   90.00
_cell.angle_beta   90.00
_cell.angle_gamma   90.00
#
_symmetry.space_group_name_H-M   'P 1'
#
loop_
_entity.id
_entity.type
_entity.pdbx_description
1 polymer ?
#
loop_
_entity_poly.entity_id
_entity_poly.type
_entity_poly.pdbx_seq_one_letter_code
_entity_poly.pdbx_strand_id
1 'polypeptide(L)'
;PRLVEFVDVAPEPSDRALTAAASLQSGSEHPLARAVVALAQERGLQLVQPTSMHAVPGKGSEGEVSGVSYLIGSLRWVAELGVSTAGVDNDIQRLQAAGATLSALVERSAGGLNLRALMAFADAPKPGAQEALADLKARGVRVVMISGDNRAAAVAMGARLGLAADNVMADVLP
;
A
#
# COMPACT_ATOMS: atom_id res chain seq x y z
N PRO A 1 4.93 1.77 7.45
CA PRO A 1 4.59 0.84 6.37
C PRO A 1 5.74 0.69 5.39
N ARG A 2 5.86 -0.51 4.80
CA ARG A 2 6.79 -0.82 3.71
C ARG A 2 5.98 -1.25 2.51
N LEU A 3 6.48 -0.92 1.32
CA LEU A 3 5.95 -1.50 0.09
C LEU A 3 6.45 -2.96 0.01
N VAL A 4 5.54 -3.91 0.16
CA VAL A 4 5.88 -5.36 0.20
C VAL A 4 5.75 -6.00 -1.16
N GLU A 5 4.93 -5.43 -2.04
CA GLU A 5 4.78 -5.90 -3.41
C GLU A 5 4.32 -4.77 -4.32
N PHE A 6 4.88 -4.72 -5.53
CA PHE A 6 4.46 -3.87 -6.63
C PHE A 6 4.08 -4.77 -7.79
N VAL A 7 2.78 -4.80 -8.14
CA VAL A 7 2.24 -5.59 -9.24
C VAL A 7 2.06 -4.68 -10.44
N ASP A 8 2.91 -4.84 -11.46
CA ASP A 8 2.75 -4.16 -12.74
C ASP A 8 1.67 -4.87 -13.57
N VAL A 9 0.70 -4.12 -14.08
CA VAL A 9 -0.41 -4.64 -14.88
C VAL A 9 -0.07 -4.69 -16.38
N ALA A 10 1.07 -4.14 -16.78
CA ALA A 10 1.50 -4.16 -18.18
C ALA A 10 1.75 -5.59 -18.67
N PRO A 11 1.46 -5.90 -19.97
CA PRO A 11 1.74 -7.21 -20.55
C PRO A 11 3.22 -7.58 -20.50
N GLU A 12 4.09 -6.60 -20.60
CA GLU A 12 5.53 -6.74 -20.41
C GLU A 12 5.95 -5.91 -19.20
N PRO A 13 6.50 -6.55 -18.14
CA PRO A 13 6.98 -5.84 -16.98
C PRO A 13 8.02 -4.79 -17.37
N SER A 14 7.78 -3.57 -16.94
CA SER A 14 8.71 -2.47 -17.15
C SER A 14 8.72 -1.59 -15.91
N ASP A 15 9.83 -0.86 -15.68
CA ASP A 15 9.89 0.08 -14.57
C ASP A 15 9.07 1.36 -14.79
N ARG A 16 8.33 1.47 -15.91
CA ARG A 16 7.55 2.66 -16.27
C ARG A 16 6.46 2.98 -15.23
N ALA A 17 5.70 1.99 -14.82
CA ALA A 17 4.64 2.18 -13.83
C ALA A 17 5.22 2.58 -12.46
N LEU A 18 6.31 1.93 -12.03
CA LEU A 18 6.98 2.28 -10.79
C LEU A 18 7.61 3.68 -10.86
N THR A 19 8.24 4.03 -11.98
CA THR A 19 8.79 5.39 -12.19
C THR A 19 7.69 6.44 -12.12
N ALA A 20 6.54 6.21 -12.76
CA ALA A 20 5.41 7.13 -12.73
C ALA A 20 4.85 7.27 -11.31
N ALA A 21 4.65 6.14 -10.60
CA ALA A 21 4.14 6.13 -9.23
C ALA A 21 5.09 6.88 -8.27
N ALA A 22 6.38 6.58 -8.34
CA ALA A 22 7.38 7.21 -7.48
C ALA A 22 7.56 8.71 -7.81
N SER A 23 7.54 9.07 -9.09
CA SER A 23 7.61 10.48 -9.52
C SER A 23 6.41 11.26 -8.97
N LEU A 24 5.19 10.72 -9.12
CA LEU A 24 3.98 11.34 -8.59
C LEU A 24 4.01 11.51 -7.07
N GLN A 25 4.70 10.63 -6.37
CA GLN A 25 4.80 10.63 -4.90
C GLN A 25 6.05 11.34 -4.36
N SER A 26 6.95 11.83 -5.23
CA SER A 26 8.27 12.35 -4.84
C SER A 26 8.23 13.56 -3.88
N GLY A 27 7.16 14.36 -3.95
CA GLY A 27 6.96 15.51 -3.06
C GLY A 27 6.09 15.22 -1.82
N SER A 28 5.66 13.98 -1.62
CA SER A 28 4.74 13.62 -0.54
C SER A 28 5.48 13.11 0.70
N GLU A 29 5.14 13.68 1.87
CA GLU A 29 5.65 13.23 3.17
C GLU A 29 4.90 12.00 3.72
N HIS A 30 3.85 11.54 3.03
CA HIS A 30 3.07 10.39 3.47
C HIS A 30 3.92 9.12 3.52
N PRO A 31 3.83 8.27 4.57
CA PRO A 31 4.65 7.07 4.71
C PRO A 31 4.56 6.10 3.53
N LEU A 32 3.38 5.93 2.94
CA LEU A 32 3.19 5.09 1.75
C LEU A 32 3.91 5.65 0.52
N ALA A 33 3.89 6.97 0.34
CA ALA A 33 4.59 7.64 -0.74
C ALA A 33 6.10 7.44 -0.63
N ARG A 34 6.66 7.63 0.57
CA ARG A 34 8.09 7.38 0.83
C ARG A 34 8.49 5.94 0.52
N ALA A 35 7.63 4.96 0.81
CA ALA A 35 7.91 3.55 0.53
C ALA A 35 7.98 3.27 -0.99
N VAL A 36 7.15 3.92 -1.80
CA VAL A 36 7.19 3.80 -3.27
C VAL A 36 8.46 4.44 -3.84
N VAL A 37 8.79 5.65 -3.35
CA VAL A 37 10.00 6.37 -3.77
C VAL A 37 11.26 5.57 -3.40
N ALA A 38 11.30 4.97 -2.21
CA ALA A 38 12.44 4.15 -1.77
C ALA A 38 12.66 2.95 -2.70
N LEU A 39 11.60 2.22 -3.08
CA LEU A 39 11.74 1.10 -4.03
C LEU A 39 12.26 1.56 -5.39
N ALA A 40 11.80 2.69 -5.90
CA ALA A 40 12.29 3.23 -7.18
C ALA A 40 13.79 3.61 -7.09
N GLN A 41 14.21 4.20 -5.98
CA GLN A 41 15.62 4.51 -5.72
C GLN A 41 16.50 3.26 -5.59
N GLU A 42 16.02 2.23 -4.89
CA GLU A 42 16.71 0.93 -4.79
C GLU A 42 16.92 0.28 -6.16
N ARG A 43 15.99 0.49 -7.11
CA ARG A 43 16.11 0.05 -8.50
C ARG A 43 16.90 1.00 -9.39
N GLY A 44 17.43 2.10 -8.86
CA GLY A 44 18.19 3.09 -9.62
C GLY A 44 17.38 3.88 -10.64
N LEU A 45 16.06 3.98 -10.45
CA LEU A 45 15.18 4.67 -11.38
C LEU A 45 15.31 6.19 -11.26
N GLN A 46 15.34 6.87 -12.40
CA GLN A 46 15.36 8.33 -12.46
C GLN A 46 13.93 8.87 -12.35
N LEU A 47 13.66 9.59 -11.27
CA LEU A 47 12.35 10.21 -11.05
C LEU A 47 12.24 11.52 -11.85
N VAL A 48 11.03 11.76 -12.34
CA VAL A 48 10.70 12.98 -13.09
C VAL A 48 9.87 13.88 -12.17
N GLN A 49 10.15 15.18 -12.20
CA GLN A 49 9.33 16.14 -11.45
C GLN A 49 7.90 16.15 -12.00
N PRO A 50 6.88 15.81 -11.19
CA PRO A 50 5.50 15.85 -11.65
C PRO A 50 5.00 17.29 -11.79
N THR A 51 4.04 17.49 -12.67
CA THR A 51 3.34 18.75 -12.85
C THR A 51 1.87 18.59 -12.45
N SER A 52 1.17 19.71 -12.22
CA SER A 52 -0.26 19.73 -11.91
C SER A 52 -0.66 18.81 -10.73
N MET A 53 0.26 18.67 -9.75
CA MET A 53 0.05 17.81 -8.59
C MET A 53 -1.01 18.38 -7.64
N HIS A 54 -1.97 17.56 -7.26
CA HIS A 54 -2.89 17.89 -6.17
C HIS A 54 -3.34 16.64 -5.39
N ALA A 55 -3.53 16.84 -4.10
CA ALA A 55 -4.09 15.82 -3.22
C ALA A 55 -5.61 15.83 -3.31
N VAL A 56 -6.21 14.63 -3.37
CA VAL A 56 -7.67 14.43 -3.25
C VAL A 56 -7.95 13.90 -1.85
N PRO A 57 -8.50 14.72 -0.94
CA PRO A 57 -8.66 14.37 0.46
C PRO A 57 -9.40 13.04 0.65
N GLY A 58 -8.81 12.14 1.45
CA GLY A 58 -9.36 10.83 1.76
C GLY A 58 -9.36 9.81 0.62
N LYS A 59 -8.83 10.17 -0.56
CA LYS A 59 -8.84 9.32 -1.76
C LYS A 59 -7.43 9.00 -2.27
N GLY A 60 -6.59 10.03 -2.44
CA GLY A 60 -5.24 9.87 -2.97
C GLY A 60 -4.67 11.15 -3.54
N SER A 61 -3.94 11.05 -4.63
CA SER A 61 -3.35 12.18 -5.36
C SER A 61 -3.41 11.97 -6.86
N GLU A 62 -3.43 13.07 -7.60
CA GLU A 62 -3.33 13.08 -9.07
C GLU A 62 -2.30 14.10 -9.53
N GLY A 63 -1.80 13.90 -10.74
CA GLY A 63 -0.85 14.81 -11.38
C GLY A 63 -0.38 14.26 -12.72
N GLU A 64 0.58 14.94 -13.31
CA GLU A 64 1.12 14.59 -14.61
C GLU A 64 2.60 14.25 -14.49
N VAL A 65 3.01 13.15 -15.11
CA VAL A 65 4.41 12.72 -15.21
C VAL A 65 4.75 12.50 -16.66
N SER A 66 5.73 13.24 -17.18
CA SER A 66 6.16 13.18 -18.58
C SER A 66 5.01 13.34 -19.60
N GLY A 67 4.08 14.25 -19.34
CA GLY A 67 2.93 14.52 -20.23
C GLY A 67 1.79 13.50 -20.14
N VAL A 68 1.85 12.57 -19.17
CA VAL A 68 0.81 11.56 -18.94
C VAL A 68 0.16 11.80 -17.58
N SER A 69 -1.16 11.89 -17.58
CA SER A 69 -1.92 12.08 -16.34
C SER A 69 -2.10 10.76 -15.59
N TYR A 70 -1.78 10.78 -14.31
CA TYR A 70 -1.93 9.64 -13.39
C TYR A 70 -2.70 10.03 -12.14
N LEU A 71 -3.29 9.03 -11.52
CA LEU A 71 -3.77 9.11 -10.14
C LEU A 71 -3.27 7.91 -9.34
N ILE A 72 -3.01 8.16 -8.06
CA ILE A 72 -2.71 7.12 -7.07
C ILE A 72 -3.74 7.22 -5.96
N GLY A 73 -4.40 6.12 -5.63
CA GLY A 73 -5.39 6.12 -4.59
C GLY A 73 -5.82 4.76 -4.10
N SER A 74 -6.74 4.77 -3.13
CA SER A 74 -7.30 3.55 -2.56
C SER A 74 -8.09 2.76 -3.62
N LEU A 75 -8.20 1.44 -3.45
CA LEU A 75 -9.04 0.61 -4.33
C LEU A 75 -10.51 1.05 -4.31
N ARG A 76 -10.98 1.58 -3.19
CA ARG A 76 -12.32 2.15 -3.08
C ARG A 76 -12.52 3.31 -4.07
N TRP A 77 -11.57 4.25 -4.11
CA TRP A 77 -11.64 5.36 -5.04
C TRP A 77 -11.55 4.90 -6.50
N VAL A 78 -10.68 3.94 -6.78
CA VAL A 78 -10.55 3.34 -8.12
C VAL A 78 -11.87 2.71 -8.58
N ALA A 79 -12.58 2.01 -7.67
CA ALA A 79 -13.89 1.44 -7.94
C ALA A 79 -14.96 2.53 -8.15
N GLU A 80 -14.95 3.61 -7.35
CA GLU A 80 -15.86 4.78 -7.52
C GLU A 80 -15.67 5.44 -8.90
N LEU A 81 -14.46 5.41 -9.45
CA LEU A 81 -14.13 5.93 -10.77
C LEU A 81 -14.47 4.96 -11.92
N GLY A 82 -14.95 3.76 -11.61
CA GLY A 82 -15.32 2.75 -12.60
C GLY A 82 -14.12 2.09 -13.29
N VAL A 83 -12.93 2.15 -12.69
CA VAL A 83 -11.72 1.52 -13.26
C VAL A 83 -11.80 0.01 -13.06
N SER A 84 -11.63 -0.75 -14.16
CA SER A 84 -11.61 -2.20 -14.10
C SER A 84 -10.36 -2.72 -13.40
N THR A 85 -10.54 -3.66 -12.48
CA THR A 85 -9.48 -4.44 -11.83
C THR A 85 -9.33 -5.84 -12.42
N ALA A 86 -10.07 -6.13 -13.50
CA ALA A 86 -10.00 -7.42 -14.17
C ALA A 86 -8.54 -7.74 -14.55
N GLY A 87 -8.12 -8.96 -14.22
CA GLY A 87 -6.73 -9.40 -14.40
C GLY A 87 -5.85 -9.32 -13.17
N VAL A 88 -6.25 -8.56 -12.13
CA VAL A 88 -5.51 -8.47 -10.85
C VAL A 88 -6.36 -8.81 -9.62
N ASP A 89 -7.59 -9.29 -9.83
CA ASP A 89 -8.50 -9.61 -8.72
C ASP A 89 -7.93 -10.69 -7.79
N ASN A 90 -7.21 -11.67 -8.34
CA ASN A 90 -6.53 -12.70 -7.54
C ASN A 90 -5.42 -12.09 -6.68
N ASP A 91 -4.65 -11.13 -7.22
CA ASP A 91 -3.61 -10.44 -6.47
C ASP A 91 -4.22 -9.57 -5.37
N ILE A 92 -5.31 -8.86 -5.66
CA ILE A 92 -6.05 -8.08 -4.66
C ILE A 92 -6.49 -8.98 -3.51
N GLN A 93 -7.15 -10.10 -3.79
CA GLN A 93 -7.63 -11.03 -2.77
C GLN A 93 -6.46 -11.62 -1.95
N ARG A 94 -5.41 -12.08 -2.62
CA ARG A 94 -4.21 -12.64 -1.98
C ARG A 94 -3.55 -11.64 -1.05
N LEU A 95 -3.32 -10.41 -1.51
CA LEU A 95 -2.64 -9.37 -0.75
C LEU A 95 -3.49 -8.87 0.42
N GLN A 96 -4.80 -8.71 0.21
CA GLN A 96 -5.72 -8.35 1.30
C GLN A 96 -5.81 -9.45 2.36
N ALA A 97 -5.87 -10.73 1.94
CA ALA A 97 -5.83 -11.85 2.87
C ALA A 97 -4.53 -11.91 3.68
N ALA A 98 -3.40 -11.46 3.10
CA ALA A 98 -2.13 -11.29 3.81
C ALA A 98 -2.07 -10.04 4.72
N GLY A 99 -3.15 -9.27 4.79
CA GLY A 99 -3.26 -8.08 5.63
C GLY A 99 -2.57 -6.84 5.06
N ALA A 100 -2.34 -6.79 3.75
CA ALA A 100 -1.77 -5.61 3.11
C ALA A 100 -2.83 -4.53 2.88
N THR A 101 -2.43 -3.27 3.03
CA THR A 101 -3.17 -2.12 2.53
C THR A 101 -2.82 -1.93 1.05
N LEU A 102 -3.85 -1.79 0.20
CA LEU A 102 -3.66 -1.65 -1.24
C LEU A 102 -3.92 -0.23 -1.72
N SER A 103 -3.07 0.21 -2.64
CA SER A 103 -3.25 1.41 -3.43
C SER A 103 -3.00 1.08 -4.90
N ALA A 104 -3.58 1.83 -5.80
CA ALA A 104 -3.45 1.61 -7.23
C ALA A 104 -2.92 2.85 -7.95
N LEU A 105 -2.11 2.62 -8.97
CA LEU A 105 -1.75 3.61 -9.98
C LEU A 105 -2.69 3.45 -11.17
N VAL A 106 -3.33 4.52 -11.57
CA VAL A 106 -4.22 4.57 -12.73
C VAL A 106 -3.74 5.65 -13.69
N GLU A 107 -3.68 5.32 -14.96
CA GLU A 107 -3.35 6.25 -16.05
C GLU A 107 -4.65 6.76 -16.67
N ARG A 108 -4.71 8.06 -16.91
CA ARG A 108 -5.77 8.70 -17.68
C ARG A 108 -5.32 8.88 -19.13
N SER A 109 -6.00 8.22 -20.03
CA SER A 109 -5.75 8.32 -21.48
C SER A 109 -6.99 8.77 -22.23
N ALA A 110 -6.88 8.99 -23.54
CA ALA A 110 -8.04 9.29 -24.39
C ALA A 110 -9.09 8.17 -24.38
N GLY A 111 -8.67 6.92 -24.15
CA GLY A 111 -9.56 5.76 -24.03
C GLY A 111 -10.17 5.55 -22.64
N GLY A 112 -9.92 6.44 -21.68
CA GLY A 112 -10.44 6.36 -20.32
C GLY A 112 -9.38 6.13 -19.25
N LEU A 113 -9.80 5.56 -18.13
CA LEU A 113 -8.96 5.26 -16.98
C LEU A 113 -8.49 3.80 -17.03
N ASN A 114 -7.19 3.59 -16.93
CA ASN A 114 -6.57 2.27 -17.02
C ASN A 114 -5.72 1.99 -15.79
N LEU A 115 -5.96 0.88 -15.11
CA LEU A 115 -5.11 0.39 -14.04
C LEU A 115 -3.71 0.08 -14.60
N ARG A 116 -2.67 0.59 -13.94
CA ARG A 116 -1.27 0.36 -14.34
C ARG A 116 -0.48 -0.43 -13.33
N ALA A 117 -0.78 -0.26 -12.05
CA ALA A 117 -0.12 -1.05 -11.02
C ALA A 117 -0.97 -1.13 -9.75
N LEU A 118 -0.73 -2.19 -8.97
CA LEU A 118 -1.12 -2.29 -7.58
C LEU A 118 0.11 -2.14 -6.70
N MET A 119 -0.04 -1.45 -5.60
CA MET A 119 0.97 -1.26 -4.57
C MET A 119 0.43 -1.83 -3.27
N ALA A 120 1.11 -2.84 -2.73
CA ALA A 120 0.74 -3.47 -1.48
C ALA A 120 1.69 -3.00 -0.36
N PHE A 121 1.11 -2.49 0.70
CA PHE A 121 1.84 -1.99 1.86
C PHE A 121 1.49 -2.81 3.08
N ALA A 122 2.49 -3.12 3.89
CA ALA A 122 2.30 -3.77 5.17
C ALA A 122 3.22 -3.13 6.22
N ASP A 123 2.74 -3.09 7.44
CA ASP A 123 3.56 -2.73 8.57
C ASP A 123 4.41 -3.93 9.00
N ALA A 124 5.62 -3.65 9.46
CA ALA A 124 6.45 -4.62 10.13
C ALA A 124 6.45 -4.31 11.64
N PRO A 125 6.48 -5.33 12.49
CA PRO A 125 6.74 -5.12 13.91
C PRO A 125 8.04 -4.32 14.10
N LYS A 126 8.08 -3.48 15.13
CA LYS A 126 9.33 -2.81 15.51
C LYS A 126 10.37 -3.87 15.91
N PRO A 127 11.67 -3.65 15.60
CA PRO A 127 12.72 -4.54 16.09
C PRO A 127 12.60 -4.76 17.60
N GLY A 128 12.74 -6.00 18.06
CA GLY A 128 12.64 -6.38 19.48
C GLY A 128 11.21 -6.48 20.01
N ALA A 129 10.18 -6.11 19.24
CA ALA A 129 8.79 -6.17 19.74
C ALA A 129 8.33 -7.61 20.00
N GLN A 130 8.70 -8.54 19.14
CA GLN A 130 8.34 -9.95 19.30
C GLN A 130 8.97 -10.56 20.55
N GLU A 131 10.27 -10.30 20.78
CA GLU A 131 11.01 -10.76 21.95
C GLU A 131 10.42 -10.16 23.24
N ALA A 132 10.16 -8.86 23.27
CA ALA A 132 9.56 -8.19 24.42
C ALA A 132 8.18 -8.77 24.78
N LEU A 133 7.36 -9.08 23.78
CA LEU A 133 6.05 -9.70 23.99
C LEU A 133 6.17 -11.15 24.48
N ALA A 134 7.18 -11.89 23.98
CA ALA A 134 7.46 -13.24 24.45
C ALA A 134 7.88 -13.23 25.93
N ASP A 135 8.74 -12.30 26.34
CA ASP A 135 9.16 -12.13 27.74
C ASP A 135 7.97 -11.80 28.66
N LEU A 136 7.08 -10.91 28.25
CA LEU A 136 5.87 -10.58 29.00
C LEU A 136 4.97 -11.81 29.19
N LYS A 137 4.78 -12.59 28.14
CA LYS A 137 4.02 -13.85 28.22
C LYS A 137 4.66 -14.88 29.15
N ALA A 138 5.99 -15.03 29.08
CA ALA A 138 6.73 -15.93 29.94
C ALA A 138 6.57 -15.57 31.44
N ARG A 139 6.34 -14.28 31.73
CA ARG A 139 6.05 -13.77 33.07
C ARG A 139 4.55 -13.86 33.45
N GLY A 140 3.72 -14.52 32.64
CA GLY A 140 2.29 -14.69 32.92
C GLY A 140 1.43 -13.45 32.58
N VAL A 141 1.99 -12.45 31.91
CA VAL A 141 1.24 -11.26 31.50
C VAL A 141 0.40 -11.57 30.28
N ARG A 142 -0.90 -11.30 30.31
CA ARG A 142 -1.79 -11.38 29.17
C ARG A 142 -1.56 -10.17 28.28
N VAL A 143 -1.19 -10.42 27.01
CA VAL A 143 -0.98 -9.37 26.01
C VAL A 143 -2.12 -9.40 25.00
N VAL A 144 -2.75 -8.24 24.77
CA VAL A 144 -3.83 -8.04 23.79
C VAL A 144 -3.42 -6.90 22.85
N MET A 145 -3.60 -7.09 21.55
CA MET A 145 -3.42 -6.04 20.54
C MET A 145 -4.78 -5.43 20.21
N ILE A 146 -4.84 -4.10 20.19
CA ILE A 146 -6.00 -3.33 19.79
C ILE A 146 -5.57 -2.49 18.56
N SER A 147 -6.32 -2.59 17.46
CA SER A 147 -6.01 -1.88 16.22
C SER A 147 -7.27 -1.29 15.60
N GLY A 148 -7.14 -0.11 14.99
CA GLY A 148 -8.16 0.47 14.11
C GLY A 148 -8.16 -0.13 12.70
N ASP A 149 -7.19 -0.99 12.38
CA ASP A 149 -7.15 -1.67 11.08
C ASP A 149 -8.25 -2.73 10.96
N ASN A 150 -8.54 -3.12 9.72
CA ASN A 150 -9.44 -4.24 9.47
C ASN A 150 -8.90 -5.54 10.10
N ARG A 151 -9.81 -6.49 10.35
CA ARG A 151 -9.46 -7.72 11.05
C ARG A 151 -8.35 -8.54 10.39
N ALA A 152 -8.29 -8.62 9.07
CA ALA A 152 -7.27 -9.39 8.37
C ALA A 152 -5.87 -8.81 8.59
N ALA A 153 -5.72 -7.49 8.46
CA ALA A 153 -4.46 -6.78 8.72
C ALA A 153 -4.03 -6.89 10.19
N ALA A 154 -4.96 -6.68 11.12
CA ALA A 154 -4.69 -6.78 12.55
C ALA A 154 -4.27 -8.18 12.98
N VAL A 155 -4.96 -9.22 12.51
CA VAL A 155 -4.61 -10.63 12.81
C VAL A 155 -3.26 -10.99 12.21
N ALA A 156 -2.97 -10.58 10.96
CA ALA A 156 -1.67 -10.81 10.33
C ALA A 156 -0.53 -10.15 11.12
N MET A 157 -0.73 -8.93 11.61
CA MET A 157 0.24 -8.24 12.47
C MET A 157 0.38 -8.96 13.82
N GLY A 158 -0.72 -9.35 14.44
CA GLY A 158 -0.73 -10.11 15.69
C GLY A 158 0.06 -11.42 15.56
N ALA A 159 -0.13 -12.17 14.48
CA ALA A 159 0.61 -13.39 14.19
C ALA A 159 2.13 -13.16 14.09
N ARG A 160 2.56 -12.07 13.43
CA ARG A 160 3.98 -11.67 13.36
C ARG A 160 4.56 -11.30 14.73
N LEU A 161 3.71 -10.83 15.64
CA LEU A 161 4.06 -10.53 17.03
C LEU A 161 3.94 -11.74 17.97
N GLY A 162 3.59 -12.92 17.43
CA GLY A 162 3.38 -14.14 18.22
C GLY A 162 2.09 -14.12 19.04
N LEU A 163 1.08 -13.31 18.67
CA LEU A 163 -0.23 -13.26 19.32
C LEU A 163 -1.21 -14.19 18.61
N ALA A 164 -2.02 -14.93 19.39
CA ALA A 164 -3.16 -15.66 18.84
C ALA A 164 -4.27 -14.70 18.39
N ALA A 165 -5.07 -15.11 17.41
CA ALA A 165 -6.15 -14.28 16.85
C ALA A 165 -7.17 -13.80 17.91
N ASP A 166 -7.40 -14.60 18.95
CA ASP A 166 -8.29 -14.26 20.07
C ASP A 166 -7.76 -13.12 20.96
N ASN A 167 -6.48 -12.83 20.87
CA ASN A 167 -5.84 -11.70 21.56
C ASN A 167 -5.68 -10.47 20.66
N VAL A 168 -6.39 -10.42 19.52
CA VAL A 168 -6.37 -9.30 18.59
C VAL A 168 -7.79 -8.72 18.48
N MET A 169 -7.92 -7.45 18.85
CA MET A 169 -9.12 -6.63 18.65
C MET A 169 -8.88 -5.71 17.47
N ALA A 170 -9.69 -5.87 16.43
CA ALA A 170 -9.63 -5.09 15.21
C ALA A 170 -10.83 -4.17 15.06
N ASP A 171 -10.78 -3.26 14.07
CA ASP A 171 -11.86 -2.32 13.74
C ASP A 171 -12.27 -1.43 14.95
N VAL A 172 -11.35 -1.18 15.87
CA VAL A 172 -11.61 -0.36 17.07
C VAL A 172 -11.36 1.09 16.72
N LEU A 173 -12.41 1.90 16.83
CA LEU A 173 -12.31 3.36 16.69
C LEU A 173 -11.72 3.98 17.96
N PRO A 174 -10.93 5.07 17.82
CA PRO A 174 -10.38 5.80 18.98
C PRO A 174 -11.45 6.47 19.81
#